data_046dd02cdf33afdb10752aa3c66c7b03
#
_entry.id   046dd02cdf33afdb10752aa3c66c7b03
#
_cell.length_a   1.000
_cell.length_b   1.000
_cell.length_c   1.000
_cell.angle_alpha   90.00
_cell.angle_beta   90.00
_cell.angle_gamma   90.00
#
_symmetry.space_group_name_H-M   'P 1'
#
loop_
_entity.id
_entity.type
_entity.pdbx_description
1 polymer ?
#
loop_
_entity_poly.entity_id
_entity_poly.type
_entity_poly.pdbx_seq_one_letter_code
_entity_poly.pdbx_strand_id
1 'polypeptide(L)'
;RQRQMCIRDSCSTIQSIDKALVARRFAHARNTYGREALVQQQVAEKMLRLLTKHACPSAAAHNGDGNTRSLSGNASPFRHIVEFGCGTGCYSRLLLHALQPETLLLNDLCPEMRECICDLLPAGEPLPHKPLLYDDKVELYGAKVPLEKAKVPLYGTPLISPAVSFLPCDAETLDFPQGTDLITSCSTLQWFADTERFFTRCHRFLSDGGILAFSTFGKRNMQEIHTLTGHGLEYFSLEELKALLSSRFEVLYAEE
;
A
#
# COMPACT_ATOMS: atom_id res chain seq x y z
N ARG A 1 24.89 -45.52 -22.23
CA ARG A 1 24.29 -44.94 -21.02
C ARG A 1 23.96 -43.49 -21.32
N GLN A 2 22.73 -43.22 -21.69
CA GLN A 2 22.17 -41.87 -21.86
C GLN A 2 21.92 -41.28 -20.47
N ARG A 3 22.55 -40.15 -20.16
CA ARG A 3 22.17 -39.31 -19.04
C ARG A 3 21.03 -38.41 -19.49
N GLN A 4 19.81 -38.70 -19.00
CA GLN A 4 18.69 -37.77 -19.08
C GLN A 4 19.03 -36.58 -18.18
N MET A 5 19.25 -35.43 -18.81
CA MET A 5 19.30 -34.13 -18.13
C MET A 5 17.87 -33.71 -17.87
N CYS A 6 17.38 -33.84 -16.65
CA CYS A 6 16.12 -33.22 -16.24
C CYS A 6 16.32 -31.71 -16.30
N ILE A 7 15.72 -31.07 -17.29
CA ILE A 7 15.46 -29.64 -17.28
C ILE A 7 14.42 -29.45 -16.15
N ARG A 8 14.85 -28.90 -15.03
CA ARG A 8 13.92 -28.37 -14.04
C ARG A 8 13.26 -27.17 -14.70
N ASP A 9 11.99 -27.31 -15.02
CA ASP A 9 11.13 -26.18 -15.28
C ASP A 9 11.28 -25.22 -14.12
N SER A 10 11.67 -23.98 -14.42
CA SER A 10 11.72 -22.89 -13.47
C SER A 10 10.29 -22.56 -13.05
N CYS A 11 9.76 -23.36 -12.14
CA CYS A 11 8.63 -22.98 -11.33
C CYS A 11 9.10 -21.77 -10.53
N SER A 12 8.51 -20.61 -10.76
CA SER A 12 8.73 -19.41 -9.96
C SER A 12 8.60 -19.80 -8.50
N THR A 13 9.70 -19.75 -7.78
CA THR A 13 9.77 -20.13 -6.36
C THR A 13 8.96 -19.07 -5.61
N ILE A 14 7.73 -19.41 -5.23
CA ILE A 14 6.93 -18.55 -4.34
C ILE A 14 7.75 -18.43 -3.05
N GLN A 15 8.17 -17.22 -2.74
CA GLN A 15 8.96 -16.95 -1.54
C GLN A 15 8.08 -17.24 -0.31
N SER A 16 8.48 -18.22 0.49
CA SER A 16 7.76 -18.55 1.73
C SER A 16 8.11 -17.53 2.82
N ILE A 17 7.30 -16.47 2.92
CA ILE A 17 7.42 -15.46 3.96
C ILE A 17 6.49 -15.80 5.12
N ASP A 18 7.06 -15.98 6.32
CA ASP A 18 6.26 -16.15 7.55
C ASP A 18 5.65 -14.81 7.98
N LYS A 19 4.46 -14.52 7.45
CA LYS A 19 3.72 -13.27 7.73
C LYS A 19 3.34 -13.13 9.19
N ALA A 20 3.10 -14.24 9.91
CA ALA A 20 2.80 -14.20 11.34
C ALA A 20 4.04 -13.76 12.14
N LEU A 21 5.23 -14.19 11.74
CA LEU A 21 6.48 -13.73 12.33
C LEU A 21 6.75 -12.25 12.02
N VAL A 22 6.47 -11.83 10.78
CA VAL A 22 6.58 -10.42 10.35
C VAL A 22 5.69 -9.54 11.22
N ALA A 23 4.40 -9.85 11.35
CA ALA A 23 3.45 -9.10 12.16
C ALA A 23 3.92 -9.00 13.63
N ARG A 24 4.33 -10.12 14.25
CA ARG A 24 4.84 -10.13 15.64
C ARG A 24 6.05 -9.24 15.85
N ARG A 25 7.00 -9.22 14.91
CA ARG A 25 8.20 -8.38 14.98
C ARG A 25 7.85 -6.89 14.89
N PHE A 26 6.96 -6.52 13.99
CA PHE A 26 6.50 -5.14 13.88
C PHE A 26 5.68 -4.70 15.10
N ALA A 27 4.79 -5.56 15.63
CA ALA A 27 4.07 -5.30 16.85
C ALA A 27 5.02 -5.00 18.03
N HIS A 28 6.09 -5.77 18.16
CA HIS A 28 7.09 -5.57 19.22
C HIS A 28 7.88 -4.26 19.04
N ALA A 29 8.22 -3.92 17.81
CA ALA A 29 9.03 -2.74 17.48
C ALA A 29 8.20 -1.43 17.45
N ARG A 30 6.86 -1.45 17.50
CA ARG A 30 5.99 -0.30 17.23
C ARG A 30 6.33 0.96 18.02
N ASN A 31 6.73 0.82 19.29
CA ASN A 31 7.01 1.96 20.17
C ASN A 31 8.36 2.65 19.88
N THR A 32 9.31 1.91 19.30
CA THR A 32 10.65 2.40 18.96
C THR A 32 10.76 2.78 17.49
N TYR A 33 10.04 2.08 16.64
CA TYR A 33 10.10 2.24 15.18
C TYR A 33 9.82 3.66 14.71
N GLY A 34 8.82 4.33 15.29
CA GLY A 34 8.46 5.70 14.90
C GLY A 34 9.49 6.77 15.28
N ARG A 35 10.33 6.52 16.31
CA ARG A 35 11.37 7.47 16.74
C ARG A 35 12.68 7.34 15.97
N GLU A 36 12.97 6.15 15.50
CA GLU A 36 14.24 5.81 14.83
C GLU A 36 14.11 5.74 13.31
N ALA A 37 12.89 5.89 12.80
CA ALA A 37 12.55 5.71 11.39
C ALA A 37 12.83 6.96 10.52
N LEU A 38 13.96 7.64 10.71
CA LEU A 38 14.34 8.83 9.90
C LEU A 38 14.37 8.51 8.40
N VAL A 39 14.87 7.34 8.04
CA VAL A 39 14.93 6.90 6.63
C VAL A 39 13.53 6.73 6.08
N GLN A 40 12.62 6.08 6.83
CA GLN A 40 11.24 5.87 6.43
C GLN A 40 10.48 7.20 6.28
N GLN A 41 10.74 8.16 7.14
CA GLN A 41 10.18 9.51 6.99
C GLN A 41 10.66 10.18 5.71
N GLN A 42 11.96 10.12 5.41
CA GLN A 42 12.51 10.68 4.18
C GLN A 42 11.93 9.99 2.94
N VAL A 43 11.75 8.66 2.98
CA VAL A 43 11.09 7.89 1.91
C VAL A 43 9.64 8.35 1.73
N ALA A 44 8.89 8.49 2.81
CA ALA A 44 7.49 8.94 2.77
C ALA A 44 7.35 10.36 2.19
N GLU A 45 8.20 11.29 2.60
CA GLU A 45 8.25 12.65 2.07
C GLU A 45 8.64 12.67 0.58
N LYS A 46 9.62 11.84 0.19
CA LYS A 46 10.02 11.70 -1.21
C LYS A 46 8.90 11.11 -2.04
N MET A 47 8.23 10.06 -1.56
CA MET A 47 7.08 9.46 -2.20
C MET A 47 5.97 10.48 -2.46
N LEU A 48 5.59 11.27 -1.45
CA LEU A 48 4.58 12.30 -1.62
C LEU A 48 4.98 13.34 -2.68
N ARG A 49 6.23 13.81 -2.66
CA ARG A 49 6.73 14.77 -3.67
C ARG A 49 6.68 14.20 -5.08
N LEU A 50 7.07 12.95 -5.26
CA LEU A 50 7.04 12.28 -6.57
C LEU A 50 5.60 12.06 -7.04
N LEU A 51 4.72 11.61 -6.15
CA LEU A 51 3.31 11.44 -6.43
C LEU A 51 2.67 12.75 -6.90
N THR A 52 2.85 13.84 -6.16
CA THR A 52 2.30 15.15 -6.53
C THR A 52 2.89 15.69 -7.83
N LYS A 53 4.17 15.44 -8.08
CA LYS A 53 4.85 15.91 -9.31
C LYS A 53 4.40 15.16 -10.57
N HIS A 54 4.22 13.83 -10.49
CA HIS A 54 4.05 12.98 -11.66
C HIS A 54 2.61 12.52 -11.89
N ALA A 55 1.79 12.48 -10.84
CA ALA A 55 0.43 11.98 -10.91
C ALA A 55 -0.64 13.06 -10.76
N CYS A 56 -0.28 14.27 -10.30
CA CYS A 56 -1.19 15.41 -10.31
C CYS A 56 -0.93 16.21 -11.59
N PRO A 57 -1.89 16.30 -12.54
CA PRO A 57 -1.70 17.13 -13.72
C PRO A 57 -1.49 18.59 -13.28
N SER A 58 -0.31 19.11 -13.59
CA SER A 58 0.02 20.51 -13.34
C SER A 58 -1.03 21.40 -14.04
N ALA A 59 -1.55 22.38 -13.33
CA ALA A 59 -2.42 23.45 -13.89
C ALA A 59 -1.72 24.33 -14.94
N ALA A 60 -0.58 23.92 -15.47
CA ALA A 60 0.30 24.65 -16.38
C ALA A 60 0.49 23.95 -17.73
N ALA A 61 -0.58 23.49 -18.36
CA ALA A 61 -0.57 23.22 -19.81
C ALA A 61 -1.67 24.08 -20.45
N HIS A 62 -1.45 25.37 -20.55
CA HIS A 62 -2.17 26.23 -21.47
C HIS A 62 -1.71 25.90 -22.89
N ASN A 63 -2.45 25.06 -23.60
CA ASN A 63 -2.50 25.09 -25.05
C ASN A 63 -3.82 25.72 -25.46
N GLY A 64 -3.69 26.81 -26.21
CA GLY A 64 -4.74 27.73 -26.60
C GLY A 64 -5.89 27.10 -27.41
N ASP A 65 -6.95 26.75 -26.72
CA ASP A 65 -8.29 26.73 -27.32
C ASP A 65 -9.27 27.16 -26.23
N GLY A 66 -9.89 28.28 -26.49
CA GLY A 66 -10.63 29.12 -25.54
C GLY A 66 -11.94 28.52 -25.01
N ASN A 67 -11.89 27.45 -24.25
CA ASN A 67 -13.01 27.02 -23.43
C ASN A 67 -12.53 26.64 -22.03
N THR A 68 -12.25 27.67 -21.22
CA THR A 68 -11.89 27.57 -19.82
C THR A 68 -13.07 27.09 -18.99
N ARG A 69 -13.18 25.80 -18.73
CA ARG A 69 -13.82 25.35 -17.48
C ARG A 69 -12.87 25.68 -16.35
N SER A 70 -13.10 26.84 -15.75
CA SER A 70 -12.49 27.19 -14.45
C SER A 70 -12.92 26.15 -13.42
N LEU A 71 -12.06 25.16 -13.13
CA LEU A 71 -12.16 24.37 -11.91
C LEU A 71 -11.68 25.27 -10.78
N SER A 72 -12.61 26.00 -10.20
CA SER A 72 -12.42 26.74 -8.97
C SER A 72 -12.25 25.73 -7.83
N GLY A 73 -11.05 25.65 -7.28
CA GLY A 73 -10.74 24.91 -6.07
C GLY A 73 -9.56 23.95 -6.26
N ASN A 74 -8.57 24.04 -5.39
CA ASN A 74 -7.41 23.12 -5.25
C ASN A 74 -7.86 21.74 -4.75
N ALA A 75 -8.80 21.07 -5.41
CA ALA A 75 -9.20 19.72 -5.05
C ALA A 75 -8.11 18.74 -5.54
N SER A 76 -7.63 17.90 -4.63
CA SER A 76 -6.75 16.77 -4.98
C SER A 76 -7.43 15.88 -6.03
N PRO A 77 -6.69 15.35 -7.02
CA PRO A 77 -7.24 14.37 -7.94
C PRO A 77 -7.56 13.03 -7.26
N PHE A 78 -7.08 12.81 -6.04
CA PHE A 78 -7.24 11.57 -5.28
C PHE A 78 -8.29 11.76 -4.19
N ARG A 79 -9.52 11.35 -4.47
CA ARG A 79 -10.64 11.40 -3.51
C ARG A 79 -10.69 10.16 -2.63
N HIS A 80 -10.37 9.00 -3.21
CA HIS A 80 -10.43 7.69 -2.56
C HIS A 80 -9.05 7.05 -2.57
N ILE A 81 -8.43 7.00 -1.39
CA ILE A 81 -7.06 6.51 -1.22
C ILE A 81 -7.06 5.23 -0.39
N VAL A 82 -6.24 4.27 -0.80
CA VAL A 82 -5.87 3.09 -0.02
C VAL A 82 -4.38 3.11 0.24
N GLU A 83 -3.98 3.04 1.51
CA GLU A 83 -2.59 2.81 1.91
C GLU A 83 -2.46 1.42 2.50
N PHE A 84 -1.64 0.55 1.90
CA PHE A 84 -1.31 -0.76 2.43
C PHE A 84 0.02 -0.76 3.16
N GLY A 85 0.08 -1.42 4.34
CA GLY A 85 1.22 -1.40 5.23
C GLY A 85 1.48 -0.03 5.85
N CYS A 86 0.45 0.59 6.44
CA CYS A 86 0.53 1.94 6.97
C CYS A 86 1.48 2.09 8.17
N GLY A 87 1.80 0.99 8.87
CA GLY A 87 2.69 0.99 10.02
C GLY A 87 2.25 1.98 11.09
N THR A 88 3.19 2.82 11.54
CA THR A 88 2.93 3.86 12.55
C THR A 88 2.23 5.11 12.00
N GLY A 89 1.81 5.11 10.73
CA GLY A 89 1.04 6.17 10.11
C GLY A 89 1.85 7.41 9.70
N CYS A 90 3.16 7.28 9.52
CA CYS A 90 4.00 8.40 9.09
C CYS A 90 3.56 8.92 7.70
N TYR A 91 3.42 8.01 6.73
CA TYR A 91 3.00 8.37 5.39
C TYR A 91 1.51 8.73 5.33
N SER A 92 0.67 8.05 6.12
CA SER A 92 -0.76 8.34 6.24
C SER A 92 -1.04 9.79 6.60
N ARG A 93 -0.29 10.35 7.57
CA ARG A 93 -0.43 11.75 7.98
C ARG A 93 -0.03 12.72 6.87
N LEU A 94 1.00 12.40 6.10
CA LEU A 94 1.42 13.20 4.94
C LEU A 94 0.36 13.18 3.84
N LEU A 95 -0.23 12.02 3.54
CA LEU A 95 -1.32 11.87 2.57
C LEU A 95 -2.54 12.71 2.96
N LEU A 96 -2.98 12.59 4.22
CA LEU A 96 -4.13 13.35 4.73
C LEU A 96 -3.90 14.86 4.64
N HIS A 97 -2.71 15.32 5.07
CA HIS A 97 -2.39 16.75 5.08
C HIS A 97 -2.29 17.33 3.66
N ALA A 98 -1.60 16.62 2.75
CA ALA A 98 -1.28 17.16 1.43
C ALA A 98 -2.39 16.93 0.39
N LEU A 99 -3.07 15.78 0.44
CA LEU A 99 -4.04 15.39 -0.59
C LEU A 99 -5.49 15.61 -0.17
N GLN A 100 -5.78 15.71 1.14
CA GLN A 100 -7.12 15.96 1.67
C GLN A 100 -8.19 15.05 1.01
N PRO A 101 -8.03 13.72 1.03
CA PRO A 101 -8.95 12.79 0.37
C PRO A 101 -10.33 12.79 1.05
N GLU A 102 -11.36 12.32 0.35
CA GLU A 102 -12.66 12.08 0.95
C GLU A 102 -12.65 10.83 1.83
N THR A 103 -11.96 9.79 1.36
CA THR A 103 -11.77 8.55 2.11
C THR A 103 -10.31 8.10 2.08
N LEU A 104 -9.81 7.63 3.23
CA LEU A 104 -8.52 6.98 3.36
C LEU A 104 -8.70 5.65 4.09
N LEU A 105 -8.51 4.54 3.35
CA LEU A 105 -8.44 3.22 3.94
C LEU A 105 -6.99 2.91 4.27
N LEU A 106 -6.69 2.76 5.55
CA LEU A 106 -5.42 2.30 6.08
C LEU A 106 -5.47 0.79 6.27
N ASN A 107 -4.47 0.08 5.79
CA ASN A 107 -4.32 -1.35 5.99
C ASN A 107 -2.96 -1.66 6.58
N ASP A 108 -2.89 -2.61 7.48
CA ASP A 108 -1.64 -3.21 7.96
C ASP A 108 -1.87 -4.68 8.33
N LEU A 109 -0.82 -5.48 8.19
CA LEU A 109 -0.82 -6.88 8.62
C LEU A 109 -0.88 -7.00 10.17
N CYS A 110 -0.35 -6.00 10.88
CA CYS A 110 -0.23 -5.95 12.33
C CYS A 110 -1.41 -5.15 12.94
N PRO A 111 -2.37 -5.80 13.63
CA PRO A 111 -3.52 -5.11 14.23
C PRO A 111 -3.12 -4.04 15.26
N GLU A 112 -1.99 -4.23 15.94
CA GLU A 112 -1.48 -3.32 16.97
C GLU A 112 -1.07 -1.96 16.39
N MET A 113 -0.89 -1.82 15.06
CA MET A 113 -0.63 -0.54 14.42
C MET A 113 -1.80 0.44 14.56
N ARG A 114 -3.02 -0.07 14.81
CA ARG A 114 -4.17 0.77 15.16
C ARG A 114 -3.88 1.75 16.31
N GLU A 115 -3.13 1.31 17.32
CA GLU A 115 -2.75 2.16 18.46
C GLU A 115 -1.88 3.35 18.02
N CYS A 116 -1.05 3.16 17.00
CA CYS A 116 -0.14 4.19 16.48
C CYS A 116 -0.85 5.25 15.61
N ILE A 117 -2.02 4.93 15.10
CA ILE A 117 -2.81 5.78 14.19
C ILE A 117 -4.17 6.20 14.79
N CYS A 118 -4.35 6.00 16.10
CA CYS A 118 -5.64 6.28 16.76
C CYS A 118 -6.06 7.75 16.63
N ASP A 119 -5.11 8.67 16.49
CA ASP A 119 -5.35 10.10 16.24
C ASP A 119 -5.92 10.39 14.85
N LEU A 120 -5.79 9.46 13.90
CA LEU A 120 -6.33 9.57 12.54
C LEU A 120 -7.73 8.99 12.40
N LEU A 121 -8.13 8.11 13.33
CA LEU A 121 -9.39 7.37 13.26
C LEU A 121 -10.53 8.13 13.93
N PRO A 122 -11.79 7.92 13.52
CA PRO A 122 -12.94 8.52 14.16
C PRO A 122 -13.01 8.20 15.66
N ALA A 123 -13.40 9.16 16.47
CA ALA A 123 -13.55 8.97 17.91
C ALA A 123 -14.68 7.96 18.20
N GLY A 124 -14.40 6.96 19.05
CA GLY A 124 -15.41 6.02 19.55
C GLY A 124 -15.41 4.65 18.88
N GLU A 125 -14.53 4.36 17.95
CA GLU A 125 -14.36 2.98 17.45
C GLU A 125 -13.65 2.11 18.51
N PRO A 126 -14.31 1.02 19.00
CA PRO A 126 -13.69 0.15 20.00
C PRO A 126 -12.45 -0.56 19.44
N LEU A 127 -11.41 -0.65 20.26
CA LEU A 127 -10.23 -1.46 19.95
C LEU A 127 -10.66 -2.93 19.85
N PRO A 128 -10.24 -3.68 18.81
CA PRO A 128 -10.50 -5.11 18.76
C PRO A 128 -9.74 -5.83 19.89
N HIS A 129 -10.46 -6.48 20.79
CA HIS A 129 -9.90 -7.14 21.98
C HIS A 129 -9.16 -8.46 21.72
N LYS A 130 -9.01 -8.88 20.48
CA LYS A 130 -8.28 -10.13 20.14
C LYS A 130 -7.55 -10.00 18.81
N PRO A 131 -6.29 -10.49 18.72
CA PRO A 131 -5.62 -10.66 17.43
C PRO A 131 -6.41 -11.67 16.58
N LEU A 132 -6.75 -11.27 15.36
CA LEU A 132 -7.36 -12.15 14.38
C LEU A 132 -6.32 -13.20 13.97
N LEU A 133 -6.47 -14.41 14.51
CA LEU A 133 -5.83 -15.60 13.97
C LEU A 133 -6.48 -15.88 12.61
N TYR A 134 -5.66 -16.10 11.62
CA TYR A 134 -6.02 -16.44 10.25
C TYR A 134 -7.17 -17.44 10.18
N ASP A 135 -8.38 -16.95 9.98
CA ASP A 135 -9.53 -17.68 9.49
C ASP A 135 -10.14 -16.82 8.37
N ASP A 136 -10.63 -17.44 7.30
CA ASP A 136 -11.11 -16.78 6.06
C ASP A 136 -12.27 -15.79 6.24
N LYS A 137 -12.47 -15.27 7.46
CA LYS A 137 -13.54 -14.36 7.84
C LYS A 137 -12.99 -13.19 8.64
N VAL A 138 -13.18 -11.99 8.13
CA VAL A 138 -12.90 -10.75 8.86
C VAL A 138 -14.03 -10.49 9.86
N GLU A 139 -13.71 -10.40 11.16
CA GLU A 139 -14.65 -9.92 12.16
C GLU A 139 -14.62 -8.39 12.19
N LEU A 140 -15.62 -7.76 11.58
CA LEU A 140 -15.89 -6.34 11.72
C LEU A 140 -16.90 -6.15 12.86
N TYR A 141 -16.51 -5.44 13.92
CA TYR A 141 -17.38 -5.10 15.06
C TYR A 141 -18.03 -6.29 15.79
N GLY A 142 -17.31 -7.41 15.96
CA GLY A 142 -17.83 -8.57 16.69
C GLY A 142 -18.83 -9.44 15.90
N ALA A 143 -19.05 -9.15 14.63
CA ALA A 143 -19.84 -9.97 13.72
C ALA A 143 -18.95 -10.58 12.65
N LYS A 144 -19.05 -11.90 12.43
CA LYS A 144 -18.43 -12.58 11.29
C LYS A 144 -19.15 -12.15 10.02
N VAL A 145 -18.60 -11.16 9.32
CA VAL A 145 -19.13 -10.69 8.04
C VAL A 145 -18.25 -11.23 6.92
N PRO A 146 -18.80 -11.94 5.92
CA PRO A 146 -18.05 -12.24 4.71
C PRO A 146 -17.55 -10.95 4.07
N LEU A 147 -16.33 -10.94 3.57
CA LEU A 147 -15.67 -9.77 2.94
C LEU A 147 -16.57 -9.10 1.86
N GLU A 148 -17.37 -9.88 1.16
CA GLU A 148 -18.35 -9.41 0.17
C GLU A 148 -19.45 -8.48 0.72
N LYS A 149 -19.64 -8.47 2.05
CA LYS A 149 -20.69 -7.68 2.72
C LYS A 149 -20.12 -6.56 3.61
N ALA A 150 -18.82 -6.44 3.74
CA ALA A 150 -18.19 -5.28 4.36
C ALA A 150 -18.42 -4.08 3.42
N LYS A 151 -19.61 -3.48 3.50
CA LYS A 151 -19.89 -2.19 2.86
C LYS A 151 -19.08 -1.16 3.62
N VAL A 152 -17.83 -0.94 3.20
CA VAL A 152 -17.18 0.34 3.43
C VAL A 152 -18.10 1.37 2.78
N PRO A 153 -18.58 2.39 3.50
CA PRO A 153 -19.49 3.37 2.92
C PRO A 153 -18.71 4.12 1.83
N LEU A 154 -18.95 3.75 0.58
CA LEU A 154 -18.20 4.24 -0.56
C LEU A 154 -18.70 5.57 -1.09
N TYR A 155 -19.86 6.05 -0.78
CA TYR A 155 -20.36 7.30 -1.36
C TYR A 155 -21.49 7.90 -0.53
N GLY A 156 -21.39 9.19 -0.23
CA GLY A 156 -22.53 10.03 0.15
C GLY A 156 -22.25 11.09 1.20
N THR A 157 -22.18 12.30 0.78
CA THR A 157 -22.11 13.62 1.42
C THR A 157 -20.70 14.20 1.62
N PRO A 158 -20.47 15.49 1.33
CA PRO A 158 -19.21 16.14 1.57
C PRO A 158 -18.94 16.18 3.07
N LEU A 159 -18.03 15.30 3.53
CA LEU A 159 -17.57 15.28 4.90
C LEU A 159 -16.63 16.47 5.10
N ILE A 160 -16.85 17.23 6.16
CA ILE A 160 -15.96 18.32 6.61
C ILE A 160 -14.58 17.78 7.02
N SER A 161 -14.46 16.46 7.20
CA SER A 161 -13.23 15.74 7.50
C SER A 161 -13.16 14.44 6.69
N PRO A 162 -11.97 14.00 6.22
CA PRO A 162 -11.82 12.76 5.52
C PRO A 162 -12.28 11.57 6.37
N ALA A 163 -13.01 10.63 5.75
CA ALA A 163 -13.36 9.38 6.41
C ALA A 163 -12.14 8.46 6.40
N VAL A 164 -11.49 8.33 7.56
CA VAL A 164 -10.36 7.41 7.74
C VAL A 164 -10.85 6.12 8.38
N SER A 165 -10.44 4.98 7.81
CA SER A 165 -10.73 3.66 8.36
C SER A 165 -9.46 2.81 8.40
N PHE A 166 -9.43 1.81 9.30
CA PHE A 166 -8.31 0.89 9.43
C PHE A 166 -8.76 -0.56 9.33
N LEU A 167 -8.04 -1.34 8.52
CA LEU A 167 -8.34 -2.75 8.29
C LEU A 167 -7.09 -3.62 8.54
N PRO A 168 -7.05 -4.35 9.67
CA PRO A 168 -5.94 -5.22 10.02
C PRO A 168 -6.04 -6.56 9.29
N CYS A 169 -5.35 -6.69 8.16
CA CYS A 169 -5.31 -7.95 7.39
C CYS A 169 -4.15 -7.94 6.37
N ASP A 170 -3.94 -9.10 5.76
CA ASP A 170 -2.96 -9.24 4.69
C ASP A 170 -3.41 -8.53 3.41
N ALA A 171 -2.67 -7.50 2.99
CA ALA A 171 -2.95 -6.75 1.77
C ALA A 171 -2.97 -7.60 0.50
N GLU A 172 -2.20 -8.70 0.44
CA GLU A 172 -2.19 -9.58 -0.73
C GLU A 172 -3.52 -10.30 -0.94
N THR A 173 -4.32 -10.47 0.11
CA THR A 173 -5.61 -11.17 0.05
C THR A 173 -6.81 -10.23 0.18
N LEU A 174 -6.59 -8.99 0.60
CA LEU A 174 -7.63 -8.00 0.79
C LEU A 174 -8.19 -7.50 -0.54
N ASP A 175 -9.51 -7.49 -0.67
CA ASP A 175 -10.20 -6.78 -1.73
C ASP A 175 -10.34 -5.31 -1.35
N PHE A 176 -9.64 -4.45 -2.08
CA PHE A 176 -9.76 -3.00 -1.91
C PHE A 176 -11.08 -2.48 -2.46
N PRO A 177 -11.54 -1.28 -2.02
CA PRO A 177 -12.73 -0.66 -2.60
C PRO A 177 -12.59 -0.44 -4.11
N GLN A 178 -13.68 -0.70 -4.84
CA GLN A 178 -13.73 -0.42 -6.28
C GLN A 178 -13.74 1.09 -6.53
N GLY A 179 -13.09 1.52 -7.59
CA GLY A 179 -13.02 2.94 -7.94
C GLY A 179 -12.07 3.74 -7.05
N THR A 180 -11.06 3.08 -6.48
CA THR A 180 -9.97 3.74 -5.74
C THR A 180 -9.12 4.58 -6.70
N ASP A 181 -8.85 5.84 -6.36
CA ASP A 181 -8.06 6.74 -7.22
C ASP A 181 -6.56 6.54 -7.00
N LEU A 182 -6.15 6.17 -5.79
CA LEU A 182 -4.77 5.94 -5.43
C LEU A 182 -4.64 4.74 -4.50
N ILE A 183 -3.89 3.71 -4.93
CA ILE A 183 -3.39 2.64 -4.06
C ILE A 183 -1.91 2.93 -3.83
N THR A 184 -1.50 3.08 -2.56
CA THR A 184 -0.13 3.51 -2.25
C THR A 184 0.47 2.81 -1.04
N SER A 185 1.79 2.81 -0.94
CA SER A 185 2.52 2.24 0.19
C SER A 185 3.97 2.72 0.27
N CYS A 186 4.51 2.74 1.48
CA CYS A 186 5.94 2.94 1.72
C CYS A 186 6.56 1.70 2.38
N SER A 187 7.54 1.08 1.68
CA SER A 187 8.40 0.02 2.24
C SER A 187 7.64 -1.22 2.77
N THR A 188 6.64 -1.70 2.03
CA THR A 188 5.84 -2.87 2.41
C THR A 188 5.94 -4.02 1.42
N LEU A 189 6.07 -3.73 0.12
CA LEU A 189 5.99 -4.71 -0.97
C LEU A 189 6.98 -5.88 -0.84
N GLN A 190 8.14 -5.66 -0.22
CA GLN A 190 9.15 -6.71 0.02
C GLN A 190 8.67 -7.86 0.92
N TRP A 191 7.54 -7.69 1.61
CA TRP A 191 6.93 -8.71 2.46
C TRP A 191 5.87 -9.55 1.74
N PHE A 192 5.70 -9.35 0.43
CA PHE A 192 4.70 -10.06 -0.35
C PHE A 192 5.26 -11.34 -0.95
N ALA A 193 4.43 -12.38 -0.96
CA ALA A 193 4.78 -13.67 -1.52
C ALA A 193 4.53 -13.73 -3.03
N ASP A 194 3.47 -13.06 -3.51
CA ASP A 194 3.04 -13.05 -4.91
C ASP A 194 2.72 -11.62 -5.38
N THR A 195 3.79 -10.88 -5.65
CA THR A 195 3.72 -9.48 -6.07
C THR A 195 2.98 -9.30 -7.40
N GLU A 196 3.11 -10.23 -8.36
CA GLU A 196 2.44 -10.14 -9.65
C GLU A 196 0.91 -10.26 -9.50
N ARG A 197 0.46 -11.22 -8.70
CA ARG A 197 -0.95 -11.36 -8.36
C ARG A 197 -1.49 -10.14 -7.65
N PHE A 198 -0.71 -9.57 -6.73
CA PHE A 198 -1.09 -8.33 -6.04
C PHE A 198 -1.26 -7.17 -7.02
N PHE A 199 -0.35 -6.95 -7.95
CA PHE A 199 -0.50 -5.90 -8.97
C PHE A 199 -1.73 -6.12 -9.86
N THR A 200 -2.03 -7.37 -10.21
CA THR A 200 -3.26 -7.72 -10.93
C THR A 200 -4.51 -7.30 -10.16
N ARG A 201 -4.50 -7.49 -8.85
CA ARG A 201 -5.61 -7.08 -7.97
C ARG A 201 -5.70 -5.56 -7.86
N CYS A 202 -4.59 -4.85 -7.65
CA CYS A 202 -4.58 -3.39 -7.62
C CYS A 202 -5.19 -2.80 -8.89
N HIS A 203 -4.80 -3.30 -10.07
CA HIS A 203 -5.37 -2.84 -11.35
C HIS A 203 -6.89 -3.01 -11.41
N ARG A 204 -7.44 -4.09 -10.84
CA ARG A 204 -8.88 -4.34 -10.83
C ARG A 204 -9.67 -3.37 -9.96
N PHE A 205 -9.06 -2.87 -8.87
CA PHE A 205 -9.72 -2.01 -7.89
C PHE A 205 -9.55 -0.52 -8.17
N LEU A 206 -8.54 -0.14 -8.95
CA LEU A 206 -8.33 1.24 -9.35
C LEU A 206 -9.42 1.73 -10.29
N SER A 207 -9.76 3.02 -10.16
CA SER A 207 -10.58 3.74 -11.14
C SER A 207 -9.84 3.90 -12.46
N ASP A 208 -10.57 4.28 -13.52
CA ASP A 208 -9.96 4.65 -14.80
C ASP A 208 -9.00 5.83 -14.59
N GLY A 209 -7.73 5.65 -14.95
CA GLY A 209 -6.68 6.63 -14.68
C GLY A 209 -6.19 6.67 -13.24
N GLY A 210 -6.62 5.72 -12.39
CA GLY A 210 -6.15 5.56 -11.02
C GLY A 210 -4.67 5.17 -10.95
N ILE A 211 -4.02 5.51 -9.85
CA ILE A 211 -2.57 5.41 -9.67
C ILE A 211 -2.22 4.31 -8.66
N LEU A 212 -1.24 3.48 -9.01
CA LEU A 212 -0.51 2.63 -8.06
C LEU A 212 0.86 3.26 -7.81
N ALA A 213 1.13 3.66 -6.56
CA ALA A 213 2.39 4.29 -6.18
C ALA A 213 3.00 3.59 -4.95
N PHE A 214 4.22 3.12 -5.04
CA PHE A 214 4.87 2.44 -3.91
C PHE A 214 6.38 2.64 -3.89
N SER A 215 6.96 2.47 -2.70
CA SER A 215 8.38 2.26 -2.53
C SER A 215 8.65 0.87 -1.96
N THR A 216 9.79 0.31 -2.33
CA THR A 216 10.27 -0.98 -1.84
C THR A 216 11.80 -0.98 -1.79
N PHE A 217 12.38 -2.03 -1.25
CA PHE A 217 13.83 -2.20 -1.25
C PHE A 217 14.30 -2.91 -2.52
N GLY A 218 15.44 -2.45 -3.05
CA GLY A 218 16.11 -3.06 -4.21
C GLY A 218 17.13 -4.12 -3.82
N LYS A 219 17.70 -4.79 -4.83
CA LYS A 219 18.61 -5.96 -4.66
C LYS A 219 19.86 -5.67 -3.82
N ARG A 220 20.27 -4.41 -3.70
CA ARG A 220 21.44 -4.03 -2.89
C ARG A 220 21.13 -3.86 -1.42
N ASN A 221 19.85 -3.93 -1.02
CA ASN A 221 19.48 -3.80 0.39
C ASN A 221 19.97 -5.00 1.19
N MET A 222 20.65 -4.73 2.31
CA MET A 222 21.21 -5.76 3.21
C MET A 222 22.17 -6.76 2.51
N GLN A 223 22.81 -6.39 1.41
CA GLN A 223 23.64 -7.27 0.61
C GLN A 223 24.81 -7.87 1.42
N GLU A 224 25.40 -7.09 2.33
CA GLU A 224 26.49 -7.53 3.21
C GLU A 224 26.00 -8.63 4.18
N ILE A 225 24.81 -8.44 4.75
CA ILE A 225 24.23 -9.43 5.68
C ILE A 225 23.88 -10.70 4.91
N HIS A 226 23.28 -10.58 3.74
CA HIS A 226 22.94 -11.72 2.89
C HIS A 226 24.20 -12.51 2.50
N THR A 227 25.29 -11.81 2.11
CA THR A 227 26.56 -12.42 1.73
C THR A 227 27.21 -13.17 2.88
N LEU A 228 27.13 -12.64 4.12
CA LEU A 228 27.73 -13.24 5.31
C LEU A 228 26.94 -14.39 5.91
N THR A 229 25.61 -14.30 5.85
CA THR A 229 24.73 -15.24 6.58
C THR A 229 24.01 -16.23 5.68
N GLY A 230 23.93 -15.96 4.37
CA GLY A 230 23.08 -16.70 3.43
C GLY A 230 21.58 -16.51 3.65
N HIS A 231 21.19 -15.56 4.54
CA HIS A 231 19.80 -15.29 4.88
C HIS A 231 19.40 -13.88 4.49
N GLY A 232 18.20 -13.71 3.98
CA GLY A 232 17.64 -12.41 3.57
C GLY A 232 16.35 -12.58 2.80
N LEU A 233 15.72 -11.44 2.46
CA LEU A 233 14.61 -11.40 1.52
C LEU A 233 15.18 -11.34 0.10
N GLU A 234 14.46 -11.90 -0.85
CA GLU A 234 14.72 -11.67 -2.25
C GLU A 234 14.03 -10.37 -2.69
N TYR A 235 14.82 -9.47 -3.25
CA TYR A 235 14.32 -8.17 -3.69
C TYR A 235 14.29 -8.11 -5.22
N PHE A 236 13.30 -7.42 -5.75
CA PHE A 236 13.23 -7.13 -7.20
C PHE A 236 14.20 -6.01 -7.59
N SER A 237 14.77 -6.11 -8.78
CA SER A 237 15.39 -4.95 -9.44
C SER A 237 14.31 -4.02 -10.00
N LEU A 238 14.70 -2.80 -10.34
CA LEU A 238 13.81 -1.84 -10.99
C LEU A 238 13.26 -2.37 -12.32
N GLU A 239 14.09 -3.06 -13.09
CA GLU A 239 13.71 -3.64 -14.38
C GLU A 239 12.71 -4.79 -14.23
N GLU A 240 12.89 -5.65 -13.23
CA GLU A 240 11.97 -6.73 -12.92
C GLU A 240 10.60 -6.17 -12.50
N LEU A 241 10.56 -5.14 -11.64
CA LEU A 241 9.31 -4.47 -11.25
C LEU A 241 8.60 -3.83 -12.44
N LYS A 242 9.34 -3.12 -13.32
CA LYS A 242 8.79 -2.56 -14.55
C LYS A 242 8.20 -3.64 -15.45
N ALA A 243 8.89 -4.77 -15.60
CA ALA A 243 8.40 -5.89 -16.40
C ALA A 243 7.09 -6.47 -15.84
N LEU A 244 6.99 -6.67 -14.51
CA LEU A 244 5.77 -7.14 -13.86
C LEU A 244 4.59 -6.17 -14.03
N LEU A 245 4.85 -4.86 -14.03
CA LEU A 245 3.83 -3.82 -14.17
C LEU A 245 3.37 -3.62 -15.61
N SER A 246 4.27 -3.79 -16.60
CA SER A 246 4.09 -3.36 -18.00
C SER A 246 2.87 -3.94 -18.71
N SER A 247 2.36 -5.09 -18.26
CA SER A 247 1.17 -5.73 -18.85
C SER A 247 -0.15 -5.06 -18.46
N ARG A 248 -0.14 -4.21 -17.42
CA ARG A 248 -1.37 -3.65 -16.80
C ARG A 248 -1.27 -2.16 -16.50
N PHE A 249 -0.06 -1.63 -16.36
CA PHE A 249 0.20 -0.25 -15.96
C PHE A 249 1.12 0.44 -16.95
N GLU A 250 0.86 1.71 -17.19
CA GLU A 250 1.84 2.62 -17.74
C GLU A 250 2.74 3.15 -16.62
N VAL A 251 4.05 2.99 -16.76
CA VAL A 251 4.99 3.47 -15.75
C VAL A 251 5.27 4.96 -15.95
N LEU A 252 4.65 5.80 -15.13
CA LEU A 252 4.84 7.26 -15.19
C LEU A 252 6.21 7.69 -14.66
N TYR A 253 6.70 7.02 -13.63
CA TYR A 253 7.99 7.32 -13.01
C TYR A 253 8.53 6.11 -12.26
N ALA A 254 9.84 5.87 -12.33
CA ALA A 254 10.53 4.87 -11.53
C ALA A 254 12.02 5.23 -11.38
N GLU A 255 12.55 5.08 -10.16
CA GLU A 255 13.97 5.30 -9.85
C GLU A 255 14.46 4.32 -8.77
N GLU A 256 15.80 4.13 -8.67
CA GLU A 256 16.47 3.42 -7.57
C GLU A 256 17.43 4.34 -6.82
#